data_e275b2e62ad4d27fd926cd7a2403f317
#
_entry.id   e275b2e62ad4d27fd926cd7a2403f317
#
_cell.length_a   1.000
_cell.length_b   1.000
_cell.length_c   1.000
_cell.angle_alpha   90.00
_cell.angle_beta   90.00
_cell.angle_gamma   90.00
#
_symmetry.space_group_name_H-M   'P 1'
#
loop_
_entity.id
_entity.type
_entity.pdbx_description
1 polymer ?
#
loop_
_entity_poly.entity_id
_entity_poly.type
_entity_poly.pdbx_seq_one_letter_code
_entity_poly.pdbx_strand_id
1 'polypeptide(L)'
;VYNYGRIRMEEKVLDTYARYFVKFVEAYKELGIPVSMVHVQNEPMADQKFPSCLWHGSDMRDFIKGYLGPAFEKSGLGTQIWLGTINGPFVDFRWPGYGAPYEEFYDQFANTILSDKEARKYLTGVGVQWGGKHQLEQIEASFPEMRIMQTESECGDGKNEWEQAEYIYFLMY
;
A
#
# COMPACT_ATOMS: atom_id res chain seq x y z
N VAL A 1 -21.93 4.07 8.21
CA VAL A 1 -20.61 4.56 8.58
C VAL A 1 -19.77 3.34 8.90
N TYR A 2 -18.77 3.07 8.09
CA TYR A 2 -17.86 1.95 8.28
C TYR A 2 -16.63 2.50 9.00
N ASN A 3 -16.65 2.46 10.33
CA ASN A 3 -15.50 2.85 11.11
C ASN A 3 -14.71 1.61 11.50
N TYR A 4 -13.39 1.68 11.42
CA TYR A 4 -12.44 0.63 11.82
C TYR A 4 -12.63 -0.71 11.09
N GLY A 5 -13.01 -0.68 9.81
CA GLY A 5 -13.02 -1.87 8.98
C GLY A 5 -11.62 -2.46 8.88
N ARG A 6 -11.45 -3.73 9.29
CA ARG A 6 -10.16 -4.45 9.22
C ARG A 6 -10.29 -5.66 8.32
N ILE A 7 -9.17 -6.06 7.75
CA ILE A 7 -9.11 -7.33 7.03
C ILE A 7 -9.43 -8.50 7.97
N ARG A 8 -10.18 -9.45 7.49
CA ARG A 8 -10.46 -10.69 8.23
C ARG A 8 -9.33 -11.68 7.94
N MET A 9 -8.59 -12.05 9.00
CA MET A 9 -7.41 -12.91 8.92
C MET A 9 -7.74 -14.41 8.88
N GLU A 10 -8.94 -14.78 8.44
CA GLU A 10 -9.33 -16.17 8.23
C GLU A 10 -8.72 -16.70 6.93
N GLU A 11 -8.13 -17.88 6.96
CA GLU A 11 -7.46 -18.53 5.83
C GLU A 11 -8.29 -18.47 4.54
N LYS A 12 -9.58 -18.85 4.63
CA LYS A 12 -10.50 -18.83 3.48
C LYS A 12 -10.69 -17.42 2.89
N VAL A 13 -10.70 -16.40 3.74
CA VAL A 13 -10.84 -14.99 3.30
C VAL A 13 -9.57 -14.56 2.59
N LEU A 14 -8.41 -14.81 3.18
CA LEU A 14 -7.12 -14.42 2.62
C LEU A 14 -6.82 -15.13 1.30
N ASP A 15 -7.08 -16.43 1.21
CA ASP A 15 -6.96 -17.20 -0.04
C ASP A 15 -7.90 -16.66 -1.12
N THR A 16 -9.15 -16.37 -0.76
CA THR A 16 -10.11 -15.80 -1.72
C THR A 16 -9.68 -14.41 -2.18
N TYR A 17 -9.15 -13.58 -1.28
CA TYR A 17 -8.68 -12.24 -1.61
C TYR A 17 -7.44 -12.28 -2.52
N ALA A 18 -6.49 -13.16 -2.25
CA ALA A 18 -5.33 -13.35 -3.13
C ALA A 18 -5.75 -13.80 -4.54
N ARG A 19 -6.69 -14.76 -4.63
CA ARG A 19 -7.26 -15.18 -5.93
C ARG A 19 -8.04 -14.08 -6.63
N TYR A 20 -8.67 -13.18 -5.89
CA TYR A 20 -9.33 -12.01 -6.48
C TYR A 20 -8.35 -11.12 -7.25
N PHE A 21 -7.16 -10.84 -6.69
CA PHE A 21 -6.11 -10.10 -7.39
C PHE A 21 -5.69 -10.80 -8.69
N VAL A 22 -5.43 -12.10 -8.61
CA VAL A 22 -5.04 -12.88 -9.80
C VAL A 22 -6.12 -12.82 -10.87
N LYS A 23 -7.38 -13.07 -10.51
CA LYS A 23 -8.50 -13.01 -11.46
C LYS A 23 -8.74 -11.63 -12.05
N PHE A 24 -8.53 -10.58 -11.28
CA PHE A 24 -8.58 -9.21 -11.78
C PHE A 24 -7.55 -8.99 -12.90
N VAL A 25 -6.31 -9.38 -12.65
CA VAL A 25 -5.22 -9.25 -13.65
C VAL A 25 -5.47 -10.13 -14.87
N GLU A 26 -5.94 -11.37 -14.68
CA GLU A 26 -6.32 -12.28 -15.77
C GLU A 26 -7.39 -11.67 -16.68
N ALA A 27 -8.45 -11.12 -16.08
CA ALA A 27 -9.55 -10.52 -16.84
C ALA A 27 -9.11 -9.31 -17.69
N TYR A 28 -8.24 -8.46 -17.15
CA TYR A 28 -7.66 -7.35 -17.92
C TYR A 28 -6.73 -7.86 -19.03
N LYS A 29 -5.94 -8.87 -18.76
CA LYS A 29 -5.06 -9.49 -19.77
C LYS A 29 -5.85 -10.08 -20.93
N GLU A 30 -6.99 -10.73 -20.66
CA GLU A 30 -7.88 -11.27 -21.70
C GLU A 30 -8.45 -10.16 -22.61
N LEU A 31 -8.62 -8.94 -22.08
CA LEU A 31 -9.02 -7.76 -22.85
C LEU A 31 -7.85 -7.07 -23.59
N GLY A 32 -6.65 -7.63 -23.55
CA GLY A 32 -5.46 -7.05 -24.15
C GLY A 32 -4.85 -5.90 -23.34
N ILE A 33 -5.24 -5.74 -22.08
CA ILE A 33 -4.76 -4.69 -21.18
C ILE A 33 -3.83 -5.33 -20.13
N PRO A 34 -2.51 -5.29 -20.30
CA PRO A 34 -1.60 -5.89 -19.34
C PRO A 34 -1.51 -5.03 -18.07
N VAL A 35 -1.74 -5.65 -16.91
CA VAL A 35 -1.51 -5.04 -15.61
C VAL A 35 -0.08 -5.35 -15.17
N SER A 36 0.79 -4.36 -15.18
CA SER A 36 2.22 -4.53 -14.87
C SER A 36 2.52 -4.64 -13.38
N MET A 37 1.71 -4.00 -12.52
CA MET A 37 1.89 -4.01 -11.08
C MET A 37 0.56 -3.86 -10.33
N VAL A 38 0.54 -4.38 -9.11
CA VAL A 38 -0.54 -4.19 -8.15
C VAL A 38 0.03 -3.75 -6.81
N HIS A 39 -0.65 -2.81 -6.14
CA HIS A 39 -0.40 -2.46 -4.75
C HIS A 39 -1.39 -3.21 -3.85
N VAL A 40 -0.92 -3.71 -2.70
CA VAL A 40 -1.71 -4.61 -1.86
C VAL A 40 -2.95 -3.94 -1.29
N GLN A 41 -2.81 -2.70 -0.82
CA GLN A 41 -3.89 -1.94 -0.19
C GLN A 41 -3.62 -0.44 -0.30
N ASN A 42 -4.63 0.32 -0.70
CA ASN A 42 -4.59 1.77 -0.61
C ASN A 42 -4.73 2.19 0.86
N GLU A 43 -3.80 3.04 1.31
CA GLU A 43 -3.82 3.63 2.66
C GLU A 43 -4.15 2.64 3.79
N PRO A 44 -3.32 1.62 4.02
CA PRO A 44 -3.64 0.53 4.94
C PRO A 44 -3.80 0.94 6.41
N MET A 45 -3.41 2.16 6.75
CA MET A 45 -3.52 2.72 8.11
C MET A 45 -4.59 3.81 8.23
N ALA A 46 -5.29 4.16 7.14
CA ALA A 46 -6.29 5.22 7.17
C ALA A 46 -7.70 4.67 7.33
N ASP A 47 -8.39 5.10 8.40
CA ASP A 47 -9.82 4.89 8.58
C ASP A 47 -10.57 6.08 8.01
N GLN A 48 -11.05 5.96 6.79
CA GLN A 48 -11.67 7.02 6.04
C GLN A 48 -13.20 7.10 6.29
N LYS A 49 -13.82 8.23 5.90
CA LYS A 49 -15.28 8.40 5.91
C LYS A 49 -16.01 7.56 4.84
N PHE A 50 -15.28 6.93 3.96
CA PHE A 50 -15.73 5.98 2.94
C PHE A 50 -15.16 4.58 3.25
N PRO A 51 -15.56 3.53 2.53
CA PRO A 51 -15.05 2.19 2.79
C PRO A 51 -13.53 2.14 2.75
N SER A 52 -12.92 1.70 3.84
CA SER A 52 -11.47 1.53 4.03
C SER A 52 -11.20 0.15 4.62
N CYS A 53 -9.95 -0.28 4.56
CA CYS A 53 -9.54 -1.54 5.15
C CYS A 53 -8.20 -1.36 5.87
N LEU A 54 -8.26 -1.39 7.19
CA LEU A 54 -7.10 -1.26 8.05
C LEU A 54 -6.32 -2.59 8.12
N TRP A 55 -5.01 -2.48 8.10
CA TRP A 55 -4.09 -3.60 8.22
C TRP A 55 -3.02 -3.32 9.28
N HIS A 56 -2.68 -4.33 10.06
CA HIS A 56 -1.41 -4.33 10.77
C HIS A 56 -0.29 -4.76 9.84
N GLY A 57 0.94 -4.30 10.10
CA GLY A 57 2.10 -4.71 9.32
C GLY A 57 2.32 -6.23 9.34
N SER A 58 2.10 -6.88 10.50
CA SER A 58 2.17 -8.33 10.64
C SER A 58 1.14 -9.06 9.78
N ASP A 59 -0.09 -8.56 9.73
CA ASP A 59 -1.18 -9.17 8.96
C ASP A 59 -0.91 -9.07 7.45
N MET A 60 -0.45 -7.91 7.00
CA MET A 60 -0.09 -7.71 5.60
C MET A 60 1.14 -8.53 5.20
N ARG A 61 2.15 -8.63 6.07
CA ARG A 61 3.29 -9.52 5.88
C ARG A 61 2.83 -10.97 5.67
N ASP A 62 1.97 -11.46 6.55
CA ASP A 62 1.50 -12.85 6.52
C ASP A 62 0.60 -13.10 5.31
N PHE A 63 -0.21 -12.13 4.90
CA PHE A 63 -0.98 -12.19 3.65
C PHE A 63 -0.08 -12.24 2.41
N ILE A 64 0.92 -11.36 2.32
CA ILE A 64 1.85 -11.35 1.19
C ILE A 64 2.60 -12.68 1.11
N LYS A 65 3.17 -13.13 2.23
CA LYS A 65 3.98 -14.33 2.31
C LYS A 65 3.20 -15.62 2.06
N GLY A 66 2.04 -15.73 2.68
CA GLY A 66 1.27 -16.99 2.71
C GLY A 66 0.26 -17.14 1.59
N TYR A 67 -0.19 -16.04 0.98
CA TYR A 67 -1.32 -16.08 0.05
C TYR A 67 -1.06 -15.35 -1.25
N LEU A 68 -0.81 -14.04 -1.19
CA LEU A 68 -0.73 -13.21 -2.39
C LEU A 68 0.47 -13.56 -3.26
N GLY A 69 1.66 -13.61 -2.67
CA GLY A 69 2.89 -13.96 -3.36
C GLY A 69 2.81 -15.33 -4.04
N PRO A 70 2.48 -16.40 -3.29
CA PRO A 70 2.28 -17.73 -3.88
C PRO A 70 1.21 -17.80 -4.97
N ALA A 71 0.11 -17.02 -4.84
CA ALA A 71 -0.94 -16.99 -5.86
C ALA A 71 -0.43 -16.37 -7.17
N PHE A 72 0.30 -15.26 -7.11
CA PHE A 72 0.91 -14.65 -8.30
C PHE A 72 2.01 -15.52 -8.90
N GLU A 73 2.87 -16.10 -8.11
CA GLU A 73 3.89 -17.03 -8.56
C GLU A 73 3.28 -18.20 -9.33
N LYS A 74 2.25 -18.82 -8.77
CA LYS A 74 1.52 -19.92 -9.40
C LYS A 74 0.80 -19.53 -10.69
N SER A 75 0.32 -18.29 -10.79
CA SER A 75 -0.42 -17.80 -11.95
C SER A 75 0.45 -17.59 -13.18
N GLY A 76 1.75 -17.34 -13.02
CA GLY A 76 2.68 -17.03 -14.10
C GLY A 76 2.39 -15.71 -14.83
N LEU A 77 1.62 -14.79 -14.24
CA LEU A 77 1.19 -13.54 -14.89
C LEU A 77 2.32 -12.53 -15.11
N GLY A 78 3.40 -12.59 -14.34
CA GLY A 78 4.51 -11.64 -14.41
C GLY A 78 4.18 -10.26 -13.83
N THR A 79 3.00 -10.06 -13.26
CA THR A 79 2.59 -8.82 -12.58
C THR A 79 3.37 -8.66 -11.28
N GLN A 80 3.96 -7.49 -11.08
CA GLN A 80 4.71 -7.16 -9.88
C GLN A 80 3.77 -6.88 -8.70
N ILE A 81 4.16 -7.34 -7.52
CA ILE A 81 3.49 -6.97 -6.26
C ILE A 81 4.31 -5.86 -5.61
N TRP A 82 3.64 -4.79 -5.21
CA TRP A 82 4.22 -3.65 -4.53
C TRP A 82 3.58 -3.49 -3.15
N LEU A 83 4.40 -3.22 -2.14
CA LEU A 83 3.91 -2.86 -0.81
C LEU A 83 3.24 -1.49 -0.85
N GLY A 84 2.13 -1.36 -0.19
CA GLY A 84 1.45 -0.09 0.00
C GLY A 84 0.11 -0.01 -0.74
N THR A 85 -0.43 1.15 -0.87
CA THR A 85 0.26 2.47 -0.84
C THR A 85 0.34 3.06 0.57
N ILE A 86 1.53 3.27 1.06
CA ILE A 86 1.81 3.70 2.44
C ILE A 86 1.56 5.20 2.58
N ASN A 87 0.69 5.62 3.50
CA ASN A 87 0.20 7.00 3.64
C ASN A 87 0.60 7.73 4.93
N GLY A 88 1.47 7.17 5.75
CA GLY A 88 1.87 7.81 6.99
C GLY A 88 3.28 7.50 7.43
N PRO A 89 3.86 8.03 8.46
CA PRO A 89 3.63 7.78 9.87
C PRO A 89 2.67 8.77 10.50
N PHE A 90 2.47 9.89 9.88
CA PHE A 90 1.53 10.88 10.33
C PHE A 90 0.63 11.25 9.16
N VAL A 91 -0.67 11.14 9.32
CA VAL A 91 -1.55 11.91 8.46
C VAL A 91 -1.18 13.37 8.69
N ASP A 92 -0.89 14.11 7.64
CA ASP A 92 -0.52 15.53 7.71
C ASP A 92 -1.66 16.36 8.33
N PHE A 93 -2.84 15.77 8.49
CA PHE A 93 -3.98 16.35 9.21
C PHE A 93 -4.70 15.30 10.03
N ARG A 94 -4.93 15.62 11.29
CA ARG A 94 -5.86 14.88 12.14
C ARG A 94 -7.28 15.31 11.81
N TRP A 95 -8.06 14.45 11.22
CA TRP A 95 -9.49 14.66 11.17
C TRP A 95 -10.07 14.44 12.57
N PRO A 96 -10.73 15.45 13.19
CA PRO A 96 -11.42 15.25 14.46
C PRO A 96 -12.44 14.11 14.35
N GLY A 97 -12.33 13.10 15.18
CA GLY A 97 -13.21 11.94 15.16
C GLY A 97 -12.71 10.71 14.38
N TYR A 98 -11.57 10.81 13.71
CA TYR A 98 -10.89 9.67 13.10
C TYR A 98 -9.70 9.27 13.97
N GLY A 99 -9.97 8.50 14.99
CA GLY A 99 -8.95 7.90 15.83
C GLY A 99 -8.84 6.42 15.53
N ALA A 100 -8.14 6.04 14.46
CA ALA A 100 -7.61 4.70 14.46
C ALA A 100 -6.69 4.59 15.68
N PRO A 101 -6.78 3.53 16.48
CA PRO A 101 -5.79 3.28 17.48
C PRO A 101 -4.47 3.04 16.72
N TYR A 102 -3.59 4.04 16.68
CA TYR A 102 -2.25 3.92 16.14
C TYR A 102 -1.43 3.09 17.12
N GLU A 103 -1.64 1.80 17.11
CA GLU A 103 -0.86 0.85 17.91
C GLU A 103 0.51 0.59 17.27
N GLU A 104 0.64 0.88 15.96
CA GLU A 104 1.89 0.75 15.23
C GLU A 104 2.25 2.07 14.55
N PHE A 105 3.46 2.55 14.76
CA PHE A 105 4.03 3.62 13.98
C PHE A 105 4.28 3.12 12.55
N TYR A 106 4.14 3.98 11.59
CA TYR A 106 4.23 3.62 10.18
C TYR A 106 5.61 3.15 9.74
N ASP A 107 6.65 3.61 10.39
CA ASP A 107 8.01 3.11 10.25
C ASP A 107 8.11 1.64 10.64
N GLN A 108 7.35 1.21 11.64
CA GLN A 108 7.23 -0.19 12.01
C GLN A 108 6.44 -1.00 10.98
N PHE A 109 5.45 -0.43 10.32
CA PHE A 109 4.64 -1.10 9.31
C PHE A 109 5.49 -1.61 8.15
N ALA A 110 6.19 -0.72 7.46
CA ALA A 110 7.07 -1.08 6.36
C ALA A 110 8.20 -2.00 6.83
N ASN A 111 8.84 -1.68 7.95
CA ASN A 111 9.93 -2.46 8.50
C ASN A 111 9.50 -3.88 8.90
N THR A 112 8.32 -4.04 9.50
CA THR A 112 7.77 -5.35 9.87
C THR A 112 7.60 -6.26 8.65
N ILE A 113 7.18 -5.70 7.52
CA ILE A 113 6.97 -6.45 6.29
C ILE A 113 8.29 -6.72 5.57
N LEU A 114 9.08 -5.68 5.37
CA LEU A 114 10.32 -5.75 4.57
C LEU A 114 11.45 -6.50 5.28
N SER A 115 11.45 -6.58 6.60
CA SER A 115 12.42 -7.38 7.35
C SER A 115 12.20 -8.89 7.20
N ASP A 116 10.99 -9.33 6.89
CA ASP A 116 10.70 -10.74 6.60
C ASP A 116 11.11 -11.07 5.17
N LYS A 117 12.21 -11.80 5.02
CA LYS A 117 12.76 -12.20 3.71
C LYS A 117 11.78 -13.01 2.87
N GLU A 118 10.92 -13.82 3.52
CA GLU A 118 9.94 -14.65 2.82
C GLU A 118 8.74 -13.85 2.30
N ALA A 119 8.40 -12.73 2.93
CA ALA A 119 7.45 -11.77 2.39
C ALA A 119 8.12 -10.88 1.33
N ARG A 120 9.31 -10.34 1.66
CA ARG A 120 10.02 -9.40 0.80
C ARG A 120 10.38 -9.98 -0.58
N LYS A 121 10.66 -11.28 -0.70
CA LYS A 121 10.99 -11.92 -1.99
C LYS A 121 9.88 -11.77 -3.05
N TYR A 122 8.63 -11.55 -2.64
CA TYR A 122 7.51 -11.33 -3.54
C TYR A 122 7.31 -9.86 -3.93
N LEU A 123 7.99 -8.94 -3.25
CA LEU A 123 7.81 -7.51 -3.43
C LEU A 123 8.88 -6.93 -4.38
N THR A 124 8.44 -6.12 -5.32
CA THR A 124 9.32 -5.40 -6.23
C THR A 124 9.69 -4.02 -5.70
N GLY A 125 8.81 -3.42 -4.91
CA GLY A 125 9.02 -2.09 -4.38
C GLY A 125 7.93 -1.66 -3.42
N VAL A 126 7.98 -0.38 -3.05
CA VAL A 126 7.08 0.26 -2.10
C VAL A 126 6.42 1.47 -2.76
N GLY A 127 5.10 1.53 -2.72
CA GLY A 127 4.34 2.72 -3.08
C GLY A 127 4.10 3.59 -1.84
N VAL A 128 4.41 4.86 -1.95
CA VAL A 128 4.20 5.85 -0.89
C VAL A 128 3.29 6.97 -1.38
N GLN A 129 2.51 7.53 -0.45
CA GLN A 129 1.63 8.65 -0.70
C GLN A 129 1.51 9.51 0.55
N TRP A 130 1.15 10.80 0.40
CA TRP A 130 0.95 11.72 1.51
C TRP A 130 2.14 11.72 2.50
N GLY A 131 1.86 11.49 3.77
CA GLY A 131 2.87 11.37 4.82
C GLY A 131 3.81 10.17 4.70
N GLY A 132 3.55 9.22 3.80
CA GLY A 132 4.44 8.11 3.49
C GLY A 132 5.82 8.53 2.98
N LYS A 133 5.95 9.73 2.43
CA LYS A 133 7.24 10.34 2.04
C LYS A 133 8.26 10.40 3.18
N HIS A 134 7.81 10.48 4.43
CA HIS A 134 8.69 10.54 5.60
C HIS A 134 9.41 9.23 5.90
N GLN A 135 9.11 8.16 5.17
CA GLN A 135 9.78 6.87 5.31
C GLN A 135 10.80 6.57 4.21
N LEU A 136 10.92 7.45 3.22
CA LEU A 136 11.75 7.22 2.04
C LEU A 136 13.20 6.95 2.42
N GLU A 137 13.81 7.81 3.22
CA GLU A 137 15.21 7.68 3.64
C GLU A 137 15.46 6.36 4.41
N GLN A 138 14.53 5.99 5.28
CA GLN A 138 14.65 4.75 6.04
C GLN A 138 14.51 3.52 5.16
N ILE A 139 13.56 3.51 4.23
CA ILE A 139 13.37 2.40 3.30
C ILE A 139 14.59 2.26 2.39
N GLU A 140 15.08 3.35 1.82
CA GLU A 140 16.26 3.35 0.97
C GLU A 140 17.51 2.86 1.72
N ALA A 141 17.72 3.33 2.93
CA ALA A 141 18.88 2.93 3.74
C ALA A 141 18.83 1.46 4.20
N SER A 142 17.63 0.95 4.53
CA SER A 142 17.47 -0.39 5.11
C SER A 142 17.22 -1.48 4.06
N PHE A 143 16.62 -1.12 2.93
CA PHE A 143 16.20 -2.04 1.87
C PHE A 143 16.50 -1.46 0.48
N PRO A 144 17.78 -1.23 0.15
CA PRO A 144 18.20 -0.52 -1.07
C PRO A 144 17.81 -1.25 -2.36
N GLU A 145 17.44 -2.52 -2.28
CA GLU A 145 16.92 -3.29 -3.41
C GLU A 145 15.45 -2.97 -3.73
N MET A 146 14.71 -2.34 -2.80
CA MET A 146 13.32 -1.98 -3.02
C MET A 146 13.21 -0.72 -3.89
N ARG A 147 12.45 -0.83 -4.96
CA ARG A 147 12.09 0.34 -5.77
C ARG A 147 11.06 1.17 -5.01
N ILE A 148 11.12 2.49 -5.18
CA ILE A 148 10.19 3.41 -4.54
C ILE A 148 9.38 4.13 -5.60
N MET A 149 8.09 4.30 -5.36
CA MET A 149 7.17 5.03 -6.23
C MET A 149 6.28 5.92 -5.39
N GLN A 150 6.17 7.19 -5.76
CA GLN A 150 5.09 8.02 -5.28
C GLN A 150 3.83 7.69 -6.07
N THR A 151 2.74 7.35 -5.37
CA THR A 151 1.49 6.89 -5.98
C THR A 151 0.38 7.92 -5.89
N GLU A 152 0.42 8.76 -4.87
CA GLU A 152 -0.58 9.81 -4.65
C GLU A 152 0.01 10.93 -3.80
N SER A 153 -0.39 12.16 -4.06
CA SER A 153 -0.05 13.34 -3.27
C SER A 153 -1.19 14.34 -3.28
N GLU A 154 -1.05 15.38 -2.48
CA GLU A 154 -1.98 16.49 -2.49
C GLU A 154 -2.07 17.10 -3.89
N CYS A 155 -3.30 17.30 -4.35
CA CYS A 155 -3.58 17.92 -5.65
C CYS A 155 -4.06 19.39 -5.52
N GLY A 156 -3.89 19.97 -4.33
CA GLY A 156 -4.34 21.31 -4.00
C GLY A 156 -5.83 21.39 -3.64
N ASP A 157 -6.31 22.59 -3.43
CA ASP A 157 -7.68 22.88 -3.00
C ASP A 157 -8.66 23.11 -4.18
N GLY A 158 -8.23 22.86 -5.40
CA GLY A 158 -9.02 23.02 -6.61
C GLY A 158 -9.11 24.47 -7.14
N LYS A 159 -8.37 25.41 -6.57
CA LYS A 159 -8.42 26.82 -7.00
C LYS A 159 -7.53 27.15 -8.19
N ASN A 160 -6.74 26.23 -8.70
CA ASN A 160 -5.80 26.44 -9.81
C ASN A 160 -4.84 27.63 -9.60
N GLU A 161 -4.37 27.83 -8.37
CA GLU A 161 -3.41 28.85 -8.02
C GLU A 161 -1.98 28.38 -8.32
N TRP A 162 -1.11 29.33 -8.70
CA TRP A 162 0.28 29.01 -9.02
C TRP A 162 1.04 28.40 -7.83
N GLU A 163 0.78 28.89 -6.63
CA GLU A 163 1.38 28.36 -5.40
C GLU A 163 1.09 26.88 -5.17
N GLN A 164 -0.09 26.42 -5.57
CA GLN A 164 -0.44 24.99 -5.51
C GLN A 164 0.37 24.18 -6.52
N ALA A 165 0.54 24.69 -7.73
CA ALA A 165 1.34 24.03 -8.76
C ALA A 165 2.82 23.96 -8.34
N GLU A 166 3.35 25.00 -7.75
CA GLU A 166 4.71 25.06 -7.22
C GLU A 166 4.90 24.08 -6.06
N TYR A 167 3.95 24.01 -5.13
CA TYR A 167 3.96 23.06 -4.03
C TYR A 167 3.97 21.60 -4.54
N ILE A 168 3.12 21.26 -5.49
CA ILE A 168 3.10 19.92 -6.11
C ILE A 168 4.42 19.61 -6.80
N TYR A 169 4.99 20.59 -7.51
CA TYR A 169 6.30 20.44 -8.14
C TYR A 169 7.38 20.08 -7.11
N PHE A 170 7.44 20.78 -5.98
CA PHE A 170 8.40 20.48 -4.91
C PHE A 170 8.14 19.14 -4.20
N LEU A 171 6.92 18.64 -4.21
CA LEU A 171 6.64 17.31 -3.70
C LEU A 171 7.15 16.18 -4.62
N MET A 172 7.36 16.47 -5.90
CA MET A 172 7.79 15.50 -6.90
C MET A 172 9.33 15.43 -7.04
N TYR A 173 10.03 16.43 -6.55
CA TYR A 173 11.48 16.57 -6.61
C TYR A 173 12.13 16.69 -5.24
#